data_61efd4a6d6529511f03b9f2c64d582ad
#
_entry.id   61efd4a6d6529511f03b9f2c64d582ad
#
_cell.length_a   1.000
_cell.length_b   1.000
_cell.length_c   1.000
_cell.angle_alpha   90.00
_cell.angle_beta   90.00
_cell.angle_gamma   90.00
#
_symmetry.space_group_name_H-M   'P 1'
#
loop_
_entity.id
_entity.type
_entity.pdbx_description
1 polymer ?
#
loop_
_entity_poly.entity_id
_entity_poly.type
_entity_poly.pdbx_seq_one_letter_code
_entity_poly.pdbx_strand_id
1 'polypeptide(L)'
;QRQMCIRDRLSRPGWDAEDFIESFAKDWGIELEVLPDERGPGQPFAAALPGTGVVINVIERPGRMGIERFIDGAAENYLWPEGRSLIRGMQSELMIAVGGGTHRSTQAALFIRAAATILDNESAIGFLDCDVLREPVHFRKTALALREQALATPILFWIGLSRLPEGADGLPRLKAWTNGLARFDKLEMEIPSTAADIHDAFILLNSAACYVLDHDAQMQPGEALEWKDGEVPLSLGKSSAIDEDQDVLIVDLDGLRPRGDGVVENKDEGEA
;
A
#
# COMPACT_ATOMS: atom_id res chain seq x y z
N GLN A 1 -17.76 -0.73 4.57
CA GLN A 1 -16.70 -0.01 5.31
C GLN A 1 -15.53 -0.97 5.45
N ARG A 2 -14.47 -0.76 4.64
CA ARG A 2 -13.22 -1.49 4.81
C ARG A 2 -12.40 -0.74 5.84
N GLN A 3 -12.14 -1.37 6.98
CA GLN A 3 -11.23 -0.86 8.00
C GLN A 3 -9.80 -1.14 7.55
N MET A 4 -8.98 -0.11 7.45
CA MET A 4 -7.53 -0.28 7.39
C MET A 4 -7.06 -0.53 8.83
N CYS A 5 -6.60 -1.74 9.11
CA CYS A 5 -6.04 -2.09 10.40
C CYS A 5 -4.52 -2.19 10.27
N ILE A 6 -3.81 -1.50 11.14
CA ILE A 6 -2.37 -1.60 11.28
C ILE A 6 -2.06 -2.11 12.67
N ARG A 7 -1.03 -2.92 12.76
CA ARG A 7 -0.53 -3.44 14.02
C ARG A 7 0.90 -2.97 14.20
N ASP A 8 1.13 -2.22 15.25
CA ASP A 8 2.44 -1.71 15.63
C ASP A 8 2.91 -2.34 16.94
N ARG A 9 4.19 -2.29 17.19
CA ARG A 9 4.79 -2.85 18.37
C ARG A 9 5.56 -1.81 19.17
N LEU A 10 5.25 -1.79 20.46
CA LEU A 10 6.06 -1.13 21.48
C LEU A 10 6.90 -2.17 22.23
N SER A 11 8.18 -1.88 22.46
CA SER A 11 9.07 -2.72 23.28
C SER A 11 8.80 -2.55 24.78
N ARG A 12 8.01 -1.53 25.12
CA ARG A 12 7.50 -1.25 26.48
C ARG A 12 6.02 -0.90 26.42
N PRO A 13 5.19 -1.32 27.40
CA PRO A 13 3.83 -0.79 27.54
C PRO A 13 3.90 0.72 27.74
N GLY A 14 3.15 1.47 26.97
CA GLY A 14 3.11 2.92 27.17
C GLY A 14 2.87 3.70 25.88
N TRP A 15 1.83 3.34 25.10
CA TRP A 15 1.27 4.28 24.17
C TRP A 15 0.48 5.32 24.96
N ASP A 16 0.75 6.61 24.70
CA ASP A 16 0.07 7.73 25.33
C ASP A 16 -0.70 8.53 24.29
N ALA A 17 -2.00 8.74 24.53
CA ALA A 17 -2.89 9.44 23.62
C ALA A 17 -2.61 10.94 23.56
N GLU A 18 -2.18 11.56 24.68
CA GLU A 18 -1.87 12.99 24.73
C GLU A 18 -0.58 13.26 23.96
N ASP A 19 0.46 12.45 24.19
CA ASP A 19 1.72 12.51 23.43
C ASP A 19 1.48 12.33 21.93
N PHE A 20 0.58 11.41 21.55
CA PHE A 20 0.21 11.20 20.14
C PHE A 20 -0.42 12.45 19.53
N ILE A 21 -1.40 13.08 20.20
CA ILE A 21 -2.08 14.27 19.70
C ILE A 21 -1.11 15.44 19.54
N GLU A 22 -0.25 15.67 20.52
CA GLU A 22 0.76 16.74 20.48
C GLU A 22 1.76 16.51 19.33
N SER A 23 2.27 15.28 19.22
CA SER A 23 3.21 14.90 18.16
C SER A 23 2.57 14.98 16.78
N PHE A 24 1.31 14.55 16.65
CA PHE A 24 0.57 14.63 15.41
C PHE A 24 0.38 16.08 14.95
N ALA A 25 -0.07 16.96 15.85
CA ALA A 25 -0.22 18.39 15.55
C ALA A 25 1.12 19.04 15.16
N LYS A 26 2.19 18.73 15.89
CA LYS A 26 3.55 19.20 15.60
C LYS A 26 4.06 18.73 14.24
N ASP A 27 3.86 17.44 13.92
CA ASP A 27 4.38 16.83 12.70
C ASP A 27 3.64 17.29 11.44
N TRP A 28 2.32 17.46 11.54
CA TRP A 28 1.47 17.67 10.39
C TRP A 28 0.79 19.05 10.31
N GLY A 29 0.88 19.87 11.37
CA GLY A 29 0.18 21.15 11.44
C GLY A 29 -1.35 20.99 11.45
N ILE A 30 -1.85 19.84 11.90
CA ILE A 30 -3.28 19.48 11.91
C ILE A 30 -3.67 19.14 13.34
N GLU A 31 -4.66 19.81 13.87
CA GLU A 31 -5.25 19.50 15.16
C GLU A 31 -6.36 18.46 14.97
N LEU A 32 -6.30 17.37 15.73
CA LEU A 32 -7.34 16.35 15.76
C LEU A 32 -8.33 16.68 16.90
N GLU A 33 -9.60 16.46 16.64
CA GLU A 33 -10.65 16.57 17.65
C GLU A 33 -10.79 15.23 18.38
N VAL A 34 -10.38 15.18 19.66
CA VAL A 34 -10.53 13.98 20.50
C VAL A 34 -12.01 13.73 20.75
N LEU A 35 -12.47 12.54 20.38
CA LEU A 35 -13.86 12.15 20.62
C LEU A 35 -14.04 11.71 22.08
N PRO A 36 -15.15 12.09 22.72
CA PRO A 36 -15.41 11.71 24.12
C PRO A 36 -15.39 10.19 24.29
N ASP A 37 -14.68 9.72 25.27
CA ASP A 37 -14.71 8.32 25.67
C ASP A 37 -15.96 8.06 26.52
N GLU A 38 -17.03 7.64 25.88
CA GLU A 38 -18.29 7.30 26.54
C GLU A 38 -18.29 5.89 27.17
N ARG A 39 -17.24 5.10 26.96
CA ARG A 39 -17.21 3.66 27.22
C ARG A 39 -16.32 3.22 28.39
N GLY A 40 -15.47 4.09 28.92
CA GLY A 40 -14.66 3.81 30.11
C GLY A 40 -13.25 3.26 29.82
N PRO A 41 -12.47 2.94 30.86
CA PRO A 41 -11.06 2.55 30.76
C PRO A 41 -10.84 1.32 29.86
N GLY A 42 -9.81 1.37 29.02
CA GLY A 42 -9.44 0.28 28.11
C GLY A 42 -10.19 0.29 26.76
N GLN A 43 -10.96 1.34 26.51
CA GLN A 43 -11.59 1.55 25.21
C GLN A 43 -10.59 2.11 24.19
N PRO A 44 -10.87 1.93 22.88
CA PRO A 44 -10.07 2.53 21.82
C PRO A 44 -10.00 4.05 21.97
N PHE A 45 -8.81 4.61 21.87
CA PHE A 45 -8.68 6.04 21.62
C PHE A 45 -9.31 6.38 20.27
N ALA A 46 -10.06 7.48 20.22
CA ALA A 46 -10.70 7.96 18.99
C ALA A 46 -10.51 9.46 18.82
N ALA A 47 -10.16 9.88 17.61
CA ALA A 47 -10.08 11.30 17.24
C ALA A 47 -10.58 11.51 15.81
N ALA A 48 -11.18 12.67 15.55
CA ALA A 48 -11.70 13.05 14.25
C ALA A 48 -10.79 14.07 13.55
N LEU A 49 -10.71 13.98 12.24
CA LEU A 49 -10.16 15.04 11.40
C LEU A 49 -11.27 16.08 11.15
N PRO A 50 -11.11 17.31 11.70
CA PRO A 50 -12.17 18.31 11.66
C PRO A 50 -12.71 18.58 10.25
N GLY A 51 -14.01 18.69 10.11
CA GLY A 51 -14.69 19.05 8.87
C GLY A 51 -14.74 17.96 7.79
N THR A 52 -14.18 16.77 8.04
CA THR A 52 -14.11 15.69 7.02
C THR A 52 -15.00 14.50 7.33
N GLY A 53 -15.41 14.33 8.59
CA GLY A 53 -16.08 13.11 9.09
C GLY A 53 -15.19 11.88 9.12
N VAL A 54 -13.86 12.03 8.92
CA VAL A 54 -12.91 10.92 9.03
C VAL A 54 -12.47 10.78 10.48
N VAL A 55 -12.48 9.55 10.98
CA VAL A 55 -12.13 9.21 12.36
C VAL A 55 -10.98 8.22 12.35
N ILE A 56 -10.02 8.45 13.26
CA ILE A 56 -8.95 7.52 13.60
C ILE A 56 -9.30 6.84 14.92
N ASN A 57 -9.07 5.54 14.99
CA ASN A 57 -9.13 4.78 16.24
C ASN A 57 -7.78 4.09 16.45
N VAL A 58 -7.28 4.15 17.69
CA VAL A 58 -6.06 3.45 18.10
C VAL A 58 -6.40 2.54 19.28
N ILE A 59 -6.05 1.27 19.15
CA ILE A 59 -6.33 0.24 20.15
C ILE A 59 -5.01 -0.40 20.55
N GLU A 60 -4.65 -0.31 21.82
CA GLU A 60 -3.53 -1.06 22.36
C GLU A 60 -3.97 -2.47 22.76
N ARG A 61 -3.20 -3.46 22.34
CA ARG A 61 -3.39 -4.86 22.71
C ARG A 61 -2.11 -5.39 23.34
N PRO A 62 -2.12 -5.67 24.64
CA PRO A 62 -0.97 -6.24 25.32
C PRO A 62 -0.74 -7.69 24.86
N GLY A 63 0.52 -8.10 24.84
CA GLY A 63 0.92 -9.46 24.51
C GLY A 63 1.26 -9.66 23.05
N ARG A 64 1.40 -10.95 22.68
CA ARG A 64 1.89 -11.38 21.36
C ARG A 64 0.78 -11.95 20.48
N MET A 65 -0.43 -11.52 20.68
CA MET A 65 -1.56 -12.01 19.92
C MET A 65 -1.39 -11.65 18.44
N GLY A 66 -1.46 -12.66 17.57
CA GLY A 66 -1.31 -12.44 16.13
C GLY A 66 0.13 -12.22 15.64
N ILE A 67 1.16 -12.57 16.44
CA ILE A 67 2.57 -12.46 16.05
C ILE A 67 2.88 -13.17 14.72
N GLU A 68 2.20 -14.25 14.39
CA GLU A 68 2.41 -15.02 13.15
C GLU A 68 2.24 -14.14 11.91
N ARG A 69 1.23 -13.26 11.89
CA ARG A 69 1.05 -12.32 10.78
C ARG A 69 2.22 -11.35 10.62
N PHE A 70 2.83 -10.94 11.71
CA PHE A 70 4.02 -10.08 11.66
C PHE A 70 5.25 -10.85 11.17
N ILE A 71 5.37 -12.13 11.55
CA ILE A 71 6.43 -13.01 11.08
C ILE A 71 6.29 -13.26 9.58
N ASP A 72 5.08 -13.56 9.13
CA ASP A 72 4.75 -13.75 7.72
C ASP A 72 5.00 -12.44 6.93
N GLY A 73 4.49 -11.31 7.42
CA GLY A 73 4.73 -10.01 6.80
C GLY A 73 6.21 -9.60 6.74
N ALA A 74 7.00 -10.03 7.74
CA ALA A 74 8.46 -9.85 7.70
C ALA A 74 9.14 -10.75 6.66
N ALA A 75 8.52 -11.89 6.33
CA ALA A 75 8.99 -12.75 5.26
C ALA A 75 8.79 -12.15 3.88
N GLU A 76 7.71 -11.38 3.71
CA GLU A 76 7.36 -10.72 2.46
C GLU A 76 8.19 -9.45 2.19
N ASN A 77 8.84 -8.88 3.21
CA ASN A 77 9.65 -7.68 3.03
C ASN A 77 11.08 -8.01 2.60
N TYR A 78 11.31 -8.01 1.28
CA TYR A 78 12.64 -8.21 0.70
C TYR A 78 13.58 -6.99 0.86
N LEU A 79 13.05 -5.83 1.25
CA LEU A 79 13.85 -4.61 1.51
C LEU A 79 14.36 -4.51 2.94
N TRP A 80 13.80 -5.32 3.87
CA TRP A 80 14.16 -5.27 5.29
C TRP A 80 14.23 -6.67 5.93
N PRO A 81 15.25 -7.47 5.57
CA PRO A 81 15.38 -8.85 6.08
C PRO A 81 15.59 -8.94 7.60
N GLU A 82 16.12 -7.89 8.25
CA GLU A 82 16.33 -7.82 9.70
C GLU A 82 15.02 -7.82 10.48
N GLY A 83 13.91 -7.37 9.88
CA GLY A 83 12.59 -7.34 10.49
C GLY A 83 12.15 -8.69 11.07
N ARG A 84 12.53 -9.79 10.44
CA ARG A 84 12.27 -11.16 10.94
C ARG A 84 12.85 -11.45 12.32
N SER A 85 14.03 -10.91 12.62
CA SER A 85 14.67 -11.11 13.91
C SER A 85 14.09 -10.18 14.97
N LEU A 86 13.82 -8.94 14.59
CA LEU A 86 13.31 -7.90 15.47
C LEU A 86 11.90 -8.22 15.98
N ILE A 87 11.01 -8.69 15.11
CA ILE A 87 9.60 -8.94 15.47
C ILE A 87 9.43 -10.03 16.53
N ARG A 88 10.39 -10.94 16.68
CA ARG A 88 10.35 -11.99 17.69
C ARG A 88 10.38 -11.46 19.13
N GLY A 89 10.96 -10.30 19.33
CA GLY A 89 10.98 -9.64 20.62
C GLY A 89 9.67 -8.84 20.94
N MET A 90 8.59 -8.86 20.13
CA MET A 90 7.30 -8.14 20.29
C MET A 90 6.65 -8.38 21.67
N GLN A 91 6.16 -7.31 22.31
CA GLN A 91 5.51 -7.38 23.62
C GLN A 91 4.06 -6.88 23.60
N SER A 92 3.74 -5.97 22.72
CA SER A 92 2.38 -5.46 22.52
C SER A 92 2.16 -5.07 21.06
N GLU A 93 0.93 -4.83 20.68
CA GLU A 93 0.56 -4.29 19.38
C GLU A 93 -0.34 -3.07 19.53
N LEU A 94 -0.16 -2.07 18.65
CA LEU A 94 -1.13 -1.02 18.42
C LEU A 94 -1.85 -1.30 17.11
N MET A 95 -3.16 -1.21 17.13
CA MET A 95 -3.99 -1.30 15.95
C MET A 95 -4.55 0.08 15.62
N ILE A 96 -4.26 0.56 14.43
CA ILE A 96 -4.80 1.82 13.91
C ILE A 96 -5.89 1.49 12.90
N ALA A 97 -7.05 2.11 13.05
CA ALA A 97 -8.14 2.03 12.09
C ALA A 97 -8.60 3.43 11.72
N VAL A 98 -8.72 3.71 10.43
CA VAL A 98 -9.23 4.97 9.91
C VAL A 98 -10.48 4.70 9.08
N GLY A 99 -11.54 5.48 9.32
CA GLY A 99 -12.80 5.30 8.61
C GLY A 99 -13.66 6.57 8.63
N GLY A 100 -14.82 6.50 8.01
CA GLY A 100 -15.72 7.67 7.89
C GLY A 100 -15.31 8.62 6.77
N GLY A 101 -16.06 9.72 6.60
CA GLY A 101 -15.89 10.62 5.47
C GLY A 101 -16.24 9.99 4.12
N THR A 102 -16.06 10.74 3.04
CA THR A 102 -16.43 10.33 1.68
C THR A 102 -15.23 10.05 0.77
N HIS A 103 -14.05 10.56 1.11
CA HIS A 103 -12.85 10.48 0.25
C HIS A 103 -11.83 9.48 0.79
N ARG A 104 -11.54 8.45 0.00
CA ARG A 104 -10.53 7.43 0.31
C ARG A 104 -9.11 8.01 0.47
N SER A 105 -8.77 9.00 -0.35
CA SER A 105 -7.49 9.70 -0.26
C SER A 105 -7.30 10.41 1.09
N THR A 106 -8.35 11.03 1.63
CA THR A 106 -8.31 11.67 2.96
C THR A 106 -8.10 10.63 4.07
N GLN A 107 -8.82 9.48 3.99
CA GLN A 107 -8.63 8.38 4.93
C GLN A 107 -7.20 7.84 4.88
N ALA A 108 -6.67 7.62 3.66
CA ALA A 108 -5.31 7.12 3.46
C ALA A 108 -4.25 8.10 3.98
N ALA A 109 -4.40 9.38 3.68
CA ALA A 109 -3.49 10.41 4.18
C ALA A 109 -3.49 10.50 5.72
N LEU A 110 -4.67 10.47 6.35
CA LEU A 110 -4.78 10.45 7.81
C LEU A 110 -4.13 9.20 8.40
N PHE A 111 -4.37 8.05 7.79
CA PHE A 111 -3.79 6.79 8.21
C PHE A 111 -2.26 6.79 8.17
N ILE A 112 -1.64 7.23 7.06
CA ILE A 112 -0.18 7.33 6.94
C ILE A 112 0.40 8.29 7.98
N ARG A 113 -0.24 9.44 8.15
CA ARG A 113 0.20 10.44 9.13
C ARG A 113 0.15 9.91 10.56
N ALA A 114 -0.94 9.25 10.92
CA ALA A 114 -1.10 8.64 12.23
C ALA A 114 -0.08 7.52 12.48
N ALA A 115 0.11 6.63 11.51
CA ALA A 115 1.12 5.59 11.59
C ALA A 115 2.52 6.17 11.73
N ALA A 116 2.87 7.18 10.92
CA ALA A 116 4.18 7.83 10.98
C ALA A 116 4.44 8.53 12.31
N THR A 117 3.41 9.14 12.91
CA THR A 117 3.52 9.75 14.25
C THR A 117 3.76 8.70 15.32
N ILE A 118 3.01 7.59 15.29
CA ILE A 118 3.20 6.49 16.25
C ILE A 118 4.59 5.85 16.09
N LEU A 119 5.07 5.71 14.85
CA LEU A 119 6.37 5.13 14.53
C LEU A 119 7.58 6.04 14.88
N ASP A 120 7.34 7.26 15.34
CA ASP A 120 8.40 8.11 15.92
C ASP A 120 8.84 7.62 17.30
N ASN A 121 8.07 6.74 17.91
CA ASN A 121 8.42 6.13 19.19
C ASN A 121 9.58 5.14 19.00
N GLU A 122 10.67 5.33 19.76
CA GLU A 122 11.87 4.47 19.71
C GLU A 122 11.58 2.99 20.03
N SER A 123 10.45 2.71 20.66
CA SER A 123 10.02 1.34 20.93
C SER A 123 9.28 0.69 19.77
N ALA A 124 8.87 1.43 18.75
CA ALA A 124 8.25 0.89 17.57
C ALA A 124 9.26 0.07 16.77
N ILE A 125 8.94 -1.18 16.48
CA ILE A 125 9.89 -2.07 15.81
C ILE A 125 9.41 -2.59 14.47
N GLY A 126 8.21 -2.22 14.04
CA GLY A 126 7.68 -2.63 12.75
C GLY A 126 6.23 -2.19 12.58
N PHE A 127 5.84 -2.07 11.33
CA PHE A 127 4.53 -1.62 10.89
C PHE A 127 3.97 -2.58 9.85
N LEU A 128 2.96 -3.35 10.22
CA LEU A 128 2.33 -4.31 9.31
C LEU A 128 1.25 -3.62 8.49
N ASP A 129 1.50 -3.51 7.19
CA ASP A 129 0.58 -2.93 6.21
C ASP A 129 0.63 -3.69 4.88
N CYS A 130 -0.51 -3.93 4.24
CA CYS A 130 -0.60 -4.78 3.03
C CYS A 130 0.05 -6.15 3.21
N ASP A 131 -0.12 -6.75 4.40
CA ASP A 131 0.50 -8.03 4.81
C ASP A 131 2.05 -8.04 4.74
N VAL A 132 2.67 -6.86 4.71
CA VAL A 132 4.13 -6.68 4.72
C VAL A 132 4.55 -5.90 5.94
N LEU A 133 5.53 -6.42 6.68
CA LEU A 133 6.12 -5.71 7.81
C LEU A 133 7.12 -4.67 7.31
N ARG A 134 6.82 -3.41 7.49
CA ARG A 134 7.63 -2.27 7.04
C ARG A 134 8.55 -1.79 8.16
N GLU A 135 9.74 -1.32 7.76
CA GLU A 135 10.70 -0.70 8.66
C GLU A 135 10.17 0.67 9.13
N PRO A 136 10.13 0.96 10.46
CA PRO A 136 9.59 2.20 10.99
C PRO A 136 10.28 3.45 10.46
N VAL A 137 11.62 3.45 10.46
CA VAL A 137 12.41 4.63 10.05
C VAL A 137 12.18 4.95 8.58
N HIS A 138 12.20 3.94 7.71
CA HIS A 138 11.96 4.12 6.29
C HIS A 138 10.53 4.58 6.01
N PHE A 139 9.54 3.94 6.66
CA PHE A 139 8.14 4.32 6.52
C PHE A 139 7.92 5.78 6.93
N ARG A 140 8.39 6.16 8.13
CA ARG A 140 8.26 7.54 8.63
C ARG A 140 8.92 8.56 7.71
N LYS A 141 10.14 8.30 7.24
CA LYS A 141 10.85 9.18 6.29
C LYS A 141 10.05 9.40 5.02
N THR A 142 9.49 8.33 4.46
CA THR A 142 8.67 8.43 3.24
C THR A 142 7.35 9.15 3.51
N ALA A 143 6.71 8.88 4.65
CA ALA A 143 5.48 9.55 5.05
C ALA A 143 5.64 11.06 5.22
N LEU A 144 6.79 11.54 5.68
CA LEU A 144 7.05 12.97 5.82
C LEU A 144 6.98 13.75 4.50
N ALA A 145 7.10 13.08 3.36
CA ALA A 145 6.85 13.70 2.05
C ALA A 145 5.41 14.22 1.90
N LEU A 146 4.45 13.70 2.68
CA LEU A 146 3.07 14.22 2.73
C LEU A 146 2.96 15.67 3.27
N ARG A 147 4.02 16.22 3.82
CA ARG A 147 4.04 17.65 4.20
C ARG A 147 4.04 18.57 2.98
N GLU A 148 4.65 18.11 1.90
CA GLU A 148 4.84 18.89 0.67
C GLU A 148 3.97 18.40 -0.49
N GLN A 149 3.51 17.15 -0.44
CA GLN A 149 2.73 16.50 -1.48
C GLN A 149 1.36 16.11 -0.97
N ALA A 150 0.36 16.10 -1.84
CA ALA A 150 -1.01 15.72 -1.48
C ALA A 150 -1.09 14.25 -1.02
N LEU A 151 -0.31 13.36 -1.64
CA LEU A 151 -0.30 11.93 -1.32
C LEU A 151 1.09 11.33 -1.61
N ALA A 152 1.65 10.60 -0.64
CA ALA A 152 2.87 9.82 -0.84
C ALA A 152 2.51 8.44 -1.41
N THR A 153 2.18 8.41 -2.69
CA THR A 153 1.60 7.26 -3.38
C THR A 153 2.35 5.94 -3.18
N PRO A 154 3.69 5.87 -3.34
CA PRO A 154 4.42 4.59 -3.19
C PRO A 154 4.36 3.95 -1.80
N ILE A 155 3.91 4.68 -0.78
CA ILE A 155 3.75 4.15 0.59
C ILE A 155 2.39 3.46 0.79
N LEU A 156 1.45 3.68 -0.14
CA LEU A 156 0.07 3.19 -0.02
C LEU A 156 -0.13 1.76 -0.50
N PHE A 157 0.86 1.19 -1.17
CA PHE A 157 0.80 -0.17 -1.69
C PHE A 157 2.15 -0.87 -1.55
N TRP A 158 2.19 -2.15 -1.89
CA TRP A 158 3.39 -2.95 -1.96
C TRP A 158 3.49 -3.63 -3.32
N ILE A 159 4.71 -3.78 -3.82
CA ILE A 159 4.99 -4.64 -4.97
C ILE A 159 5.59 -5.93 -4.44
N GLY A 160 4.83 -7.01 -4.51
CA GLY A 160 5.31 -8.34 -4.21
C GLY A 160 6.08 -8.92 -5.39
N LEU A 161 7.12 -9.68 -5.09
CA LEU A 161 8.01 -10.30 -6.08
C LEU A 161 8.31 -11.74 -5.66
N SER A 162 8.17 -12.68 -6.58
CA SER A 162 8.47 -14.09 -6.35
C SER A 162 9.19 -14.70 -7.55
N ARG A 163 10.22 -15.49 -7.29
CA ARG A 163 10.86 -16.29 -8.33
C ARG A 163 10.03 -17.53 -8.61
N LEU A 164 9.87 -17.84 -9.87
CA LEU A 164 9.22 -19.04 -10.35
C LEU A 164 10.25 -20.02 -10.92
N PRO A 165 9.88 -21.29 -11.09
CA PRO A 165 10.68 -22.24 -11.88
C PRO A 165 10.95 -21.70 -13.28
N GLU A 166 12.02 -22.22 -13.92
CA GLU A 166 12.34 -21.91 -15.32
C GLU A 166 11.17 -22.27 -16.23
N GLY A 167 10.93 -21.42 -17.22
CA GLY A 167 9.94 -21.68 -18.26
C GLY A 167 10.36 -22.83 -19.21
N ALA A 168 9.47 -23.21 -20.10
CA ALA A 168 9.76 -24.23 -21.12
C ALA A 168 10.89 -23.82 -22.08
N ASP A 169 11.18 -22.52 -22.14
CA ASP A 169 12.27 -21.91 -22.91
C ASP A 169 13.63 -21.93 -22.14
N GLY A 170 13.65 -22.46 -20.91
CA GLY A 170 14.84 -22.51 -20.04
C GLY A 170 15.20 -21.15 -19.42
N LEU A 171 14.35 -20.13 -19.53
CA LEU A 171 14.59 -18.84 -18.93
C LEU A 171 14.03 -18.78 -17.50
N PRO A 172 14.74 -18.12 -16.57
CA PRO A 172 14.21 -17.88 -15.24
C PRO A 172 12.95 -17.02 -15.35
N ARG A 173 11.96 -17.34 -14.51
CA ARG A 173 10.69 -16.62 -14.47
C ARG A 173 10.50 -15.92 -13.13
N LEU A 174 9.77 -14.83 -13.16
CA LEU A 174 9.33 -14.14 -11.96
C LEU A 174 7.82 -13.84 -12.02
N LYS A 175 7.23 -13.70 -10.86
CA LYS A 175 5.88 -13.19 -10.62
C LYS A 175 6.02 -11.86 -9.89
N ALA A 176 5.16 -10.90 -10.25
CA ALA A 176 5.07 -9.62 -9.53
C ALA A 176 3.60 -9.23 -9.38
N TRP A 177 3.26 -8.55 -8.28
CA TRP A 177 1.89 -8.11 -8.03
C TRP A 177 1.85 -6.86 -7.16
N THR A 178 0.78 -6.08 -7.28
CA THR A 178 0.46 -5.01 -6.33
C THR A 178 -0.34 -5.57 -5.16
N ASN A 179 -0.22 -4.96 -3.99
CA ASN A 179 -1.07 -5.20 -2.82
C ASN A 179 -1.34 -3.86 -2.12
N GLY A 180 -2.60 -3.43 -2.09
CA GLY A 180 -3.03 -2.18 -1.45
C GLY A 180 -3.96 -1.32 -2.30
N LEU A 181 -4.07 -1.54 -3.62
CA LEU A 181 -4.94 -0.78 -4.52
C LEU A 181 -6.43 -1.02 -4.22
N ALA A 182 -6.78 -2.23 -3.79
CA ALA A 182 -8.15 -2.58 -3.43
C ALA A 182 -8.76 -1.69 -2.32
N ARG A 183 -7.94 -1.03 -1.50
CA ARG A 183 -8.39 -0.04 -0.50
C ARG A 183 -9.01 1.19 -1.12
N PHE A 184 -8.65 1.49 -2.37
CA PHE A 184 -9.11 2.63 -3.15
C PHE A 184 -10.16 2.21 -4.17
N ASP A 185 -10.77 1.03 -4.00
CA ASP A 185 -11.73 0.45 -4.94
C ASP A 185 -11.16 0.25 -6.36
N LYS A 186 -9.84 -0.01 -6.45
CA LYS A 186 -9.10 -0.35 -7.68
C LYS A 186 -8.77 -1.82 -7.71
N LEU A 187 -8.64 -2.38 -8.91
CA LEU A 187 -8.13 -3.74 -9.07
C LEU A 187 -6.63 -3.77 -8.75
N GLU A 188 -6.19 -4.82 -8.07
CA GLU A 188 -4.78 -5.13 -7.99
C GLU A 188 -4.27 -5.55 -9.37
N MET A 189 -2.98 -5.38 -9.61
CA MET A 189 -2.33 -5.75 -10.86
C MET A 189 -1.36 -6.90 -10.62
N GLU A 190 -1.32 -7.87 -11.54
CA GLU A 190 -0.45 -9.03 -11.41
C GLU A 190 0.21 -9.36 -12.74
N ILE A 191 1.53 -9.57 -12.70
CA ILE A 191 2.32 -10.23 -13.73
C ILE A 191 2.48 -11.68 -13.27
N PRO A 192 1.68 -12.64 -13.76
CA PRO A 192 1.66 -13.99 -13.19
C PRO A 192 2.93 -14.78 -13.53
N SER A 193 3.57 -14.45 -14.66
CA SER A 193 4.86 -15.02 -15.06
C SER A 193 5.48 -14.17 -16.16
N THR A 194 6.77 -13.85 -16.03
CA THR A 194 7.53 -13.16 -17.08
C THR A 194 9.00 -13.56 -17.04
N ALA A 195 9.66 -13.54 -18.20
CA ALA A 195 11.12 -13.63 -18.32
C ALA A 195 11.83 -12.27 -18.26
N ALA A 196 11.08 -11.19 -18.17
CA ALA A 196 11.63 -9.84 -18.04
C ALA A 196 12.47 -9.68 -16.75
N ASP A 197 13.33 -8.67 -16.76
CA ASP A 197 14.12 -8.32 -15.57
C ASP A 197 13.21 -7.89 -14.40
N ILE A 198 13.62 -8.24 -13.20
CA ILE A 198 12.90 -7.90 -11.97
C ILE A 198 12.67 -6.40 -11.81
N HIS A 199 13.64 -5.59 -12.23
CA HIS A 199 13.55 -4.14 -12.21
C HIS A 199 12.47 -3.64 -13.17
N ASP A 200 12.39 -4.20 -14.37
CA ASP A 200 11.36 -3.84 -15.35
C ASP A 200 9.96 -4.15 -14.84
N ALA A 201 9.74 -5.34 -14.30
CA ALA A 201 8.46 -5.73 -13.71
C ALA A 201 8.06 -4.83 -12.53
N PHE A 202 9.03 -4.51 -11.65
CA PHE A 202 8.82 -3.61 -10.52
C PHE A 202 8.44 -2.20 -10.99
N ILE A 203 9.22 -1.59 -11.89
CA ILE A 203 8.98 -0.22 -12.36
C ILE A 203 7.64 -0.11 -13.09
N LEU A 204 7.29 -1.10 -13.92
CA LEU A 204 6.00 -1.10 -14.63
C LEU A 204 4.83 -1.08 -13.65
N LEU A 205 4.79 -2.04 -12.70
CA LEU A 205 3.70 -2.10 -11.73
C LEU A 205 3.68 -0.89 -10.80
N ASN A 206 4.84 -0.41 -10.36
CA ASN A 206 4.93 0.78 -9.51
C ASN A 206 4.40 2.03 -10.25
N SER A 207 4.80 2.24 -11.50
CA SER A 207 4.35 3.39 -12.29
C SER A 207 2.85 3.32 -12.56
N ALA A 208 2.32 2.13 -12.90
CA ALA A 208 0.89 1.93 -13.12
C ALA A 208 0.07 2.16 -11.83
N ALA A 209 0.54 1.64 -10.69
CA ALA A 209 -0.12 1.84 -9.39
C ALA A 209 -0.12 3.32 -8.97
N CYS A 210 1.02 4.02 -9.13
CA CYS A 210 1.09 5.45 -8.88
C CYS A 210 0.12 6.24 -9.76
N TYR A 211 0.09 5.94 -11.06
CA TYR A 211 -0.83 6.59 -11.99
C TYR A 211 -2.30 6.41 -11.58
N VAL A 212 -2.68 5.16 -11.25
CA VAL A 212 -4.05 4.82 -10.81
C VAL A 212 -4.45 5.61 -9.57
N LEU A 213 -3.54 5.76 -8.60
CA LEU A 213 -3.85 6.46 -7.35
C LEU A 213 -3.78 7.98 -7.49
N ASP A 214 -2.81 8.52 -8.21
CA ASP A 214 -2.62 9.97 -8.36
C ASP A 214 -3.71 10.62 -9.22
N HIS A 215 -4.24 9.88 -10.20
CA HIS A 215 -5.28 10.38 -11.12
C HIS A 215 -6.67 9.83 -10.82
N ASP A 216 -6.83 9.04 -9.75
CA ASP A 216 -8.06 8.29 -9.48
C ASP A 216 -8.54 7.48 -10.69
N ALA A 217 -7.59 7.00 -11.51
CA ALA A 217 -7.89 6.31 -12.75
C ALA A 217 -8.51 4.92 -12.50
N GLN A 218 -9.31 4.45 -13.45
CA GLN A 218 -9.85 3.09 -13.49
C GLN A 218 -9.32 2.40 -14.73
N MET A 219 -8.35 1.51 -14.55
CA MET A 219 -7.87 0.68 -15.64
C MET A 219 -8.84 -0.46 -15.91
N GLN A 220 -9.09 -0.75 -17.18
CA GLN A 220 -10.05 -1.76 -17.62
C GLN A 220 -9.38 -2.91 -18.37
N PRO A 221 -9.94 -4.13 -18.27
CA PRO A 221 -9.52 -5.22 -19.15
C PRO A 221 -9.68 -4.84 -20.63
N GLY A 222 -8.67 -5.15 -21.44
CA GLY A 222 -8.62 -4.78 -22.85
C GLY A 222 -7.87 -3.48 -23.14
N GLU A 223 -7.56 -2.68 -22.12
CA GLU A 223 -6.63 -1.56 -22.23
C GLU A 223 -5.18 -2.06 -22.25
N ALA A 224 -4.23 -1.15 -22.44
CA ALA A 224 -2.81 -1.43 -22.38
C ALA A 224 -2.06 -0.35 -21.60
N LEU A 225 -0.94 -0.75 -21.00
CA LEU A 225 0.02 0.16 -20.36
C LEU A 225 1.10 0.55 -21.37
N GLU A 226 1.39 1.83 -21.48
CA GLU A 226 2.57 2.26 -22.21
C GLU A 226 3.83 1.83 -21.46
N TRP A 227 4.73 1.15 -22.15
CA TRP A 227 5.97 0.68 -21.56
C TRP A 227 7.11 0.66 -22.58
N LYS A 228 8.20 1.40 -22.31
CA LYS A 228 9.32 1.55 -23.25
C LYS A 228 8.80 1.94 -24.64
N ASP A 229 9.12 1.13 -25.65
CA ASP A 229 8.73 1.39 -27.04
C ASP A 229 7.45 0.66 -27.46
N GLY A 230 6.64 0.22 -26.50
CA GLY A 230 5.47 -0.60 -26.80
C GLY A 230 4.33 -0.45 -25.79
N GLU A 231 3.37 -1.34 -25.93
CA GLU A 231 2.17 -1.43 -25.11
C GLU A 231 2.07 -2.83 -24.49
N VAL A 232 1.84 -2.88 -23.18
CA VAL A 232 1.63 -4.10 -22.41
C VAL A 232 0.13 -4.30 -22.21
N PRO A 233 -0.46 -5.35 -22.76
CA PRO A 233 -1.90 -5.56 -22.68
C PRO A 233 -2.36 -5.93 -21.27
N LEU A 234 -3.58 -5.47 -20.93
CA LEU A 234 -4.28 -5.78 -19.70
C LEU A 234 -5.45 -6.73 -19.96
N SER A 235 -5.62 -7.72 -19.12
CA SER A 235 -6.78 -8.61 -19.11
C SER A 235 -7.31 -8.84 -17.69
N LEU A 236 -8.55 -9.31 -17.56
CA LEU A 236 -9.08 -9.72 -16.28
C LEU A 236 -8.69 -11.17 -15.98
N GLY A 237 -8.26 -11.43 -14.77
CA GLY A 237 -7.95 -12.79 -14.31
C GLY A 237 -8.17 -12.94 -12.81
N LYS A 238 -7.93 -14.14 -12.32
CA LYS A 238 -7.89 -14.44 -10.89
C LYS A 238 -6.46 -14.30 -10.39
N SER A 239 -6.31 -13.80 -9.17
CA SER A 239 -5.00 -13.69 -8.55
C SER A 239 -4.39 -15.07 -8.30
N SER A 240 -3.11 -15.18 -8.53
CA SER A 240 -2.30 -16.34 -8.14
C SER A 240 -1.32 -16.00 -7.01
N ALA A 241 -1.35 -14.75 -6.53
CA ALA A 241 -0.39 -14.22 -5.56
C ALA A 241 -1.01 -13.77 -4.24
N ILE A 242 -2.26 -13.25 -4.26
CA ILE A 242 -2.90 -12.64 -3.08
C ILE A 242 -4.00 -13.57 -2.55
N ASP A 243 -5.07 -13.74 -3.33
CA ASP A 243 -6.24 -14.55 -3.01
C ASP A 243 -6.79 -15.09 -4.33
N GLU A 244 -6.87 -16.42 -4.46
CA GLU A 244 -7.31 -17.09 -5.69
C GLU A 244 -8.74 -16.76 -6.13
N ASP A 245 -9.56 -16.24 -5.23
CA ASP A 245 -10.91 -15.75 -5.54
C ASP A 245 -10.94 -14.28 -5.97
N GLN A 246 -9.84 -13.53 -5.77
CA GLN A 246 -9.77 -12.10 -6.08
C GLN A 246 -9.58 -11.85 -7.58
N ASP A 247 -10.43 -10.98 -8.15
CA ASP A 247 -10.22 -10.45 -9.50
C ASP A 247 -9.07 -9.44 -9.51
N VAL A 248 -8.19 -9.58 -10.51
CA VAL A 248 -7.02 -8.70 -10.71
C VAL A 248 -6.86 -8.36 -12.20
N LEU A 249 -6.16 -7.27 -12.49
CA LEU A 249 -5.67 -6.98 -13.83
C LEU A 249 -4.39 -7.77 -14.08
N ILE A 250 -4.44 -8.70 -15.03
CA ILE A 250 -3.27 -9.42 -15.52
C ILE A 250 -2.52 -8.51 -16.48
N VAL A 251 -1.27 -8.26 -16.18
CA VAL A 251 -0.33 -7.46 -16.97
C VAL A 251 0.57 -8.41 -17.74
N ASP A 252 0.34 -8.54 -19.03
CA ASP A 252 1.09 -9.47 -19.90
C ASP A 252 2.38 -8.81 -20.42
N LEU A 253 3.41 -8.78 -19.57
CA LEU A 253 4.69 -8.14 -19.90
C LEU A 253 5.45 -8.86 -21.02
N ASP A 254 5.31 -10.18 -21.14
CA ASP A 254 5.91 -10.96 -22.25
C ASP A 254 5.16 -10.71 -23.58
N GLY A 255 3.90 -10.27 -23.50
CA GLY A 255 3.06 -9.91 -24.65
C GLY A 255 3.23 -8.46 -25.13
N LEU A 256 4.34 -7.81 -24.82
CA LEU A 256 4.64 -6.44 -25.26
C LEU A 256 4.45 -6.30 -26.77
N ARG A 257 3.60 -5.36 -27.18
CA ARG A 257 3.30 -5.08 -28.59
C ARG A 257 4.03 -3.81 -29.02
N PRO A 258 4.58 -3.75 -30.26
CA PRO A 258 5.08 -2.50 -30.80
C PRO A 258 3.97 -1.44 -30.77
N ARG A 259 4.33 -0.21 -30.42
CA ARG A 259 3.40 0.92 -30.53
C ARG A 259 2.89 0.97 -31.99
N GLY A 260 1.59 0.83 -32.20
CA GLY A 260 1.02 0.97 -33.53
C GLY A 260 1.32 2.38 -34.03
N ASP A 261 2.13 2.49 -35.09
CA ASP A 261 2.23 3.73 -35.82
C ASP A 261 0.80 4.11 -36.20
N GLY A 262 0.25 5.12 -35.56
CA GLY A 262 -1.05 5.66 -35.91
C GLY A 262 -0.99 6.11 -37.36
N VAL A 263 -1.36 5.21 -38.26
CA VAL A 263 -1.62 5.54 -39.67
C VAL A 263 -2.83 6.48 -39.63
N VAL A 264 -2.56 7.78 -39.54
CA VAL A 264 -3.51 8.81 -39.92
C VAL A 264 -3.74 8.56 -41.44
N GLU A 265 -4.73 7.75 -41.80
CA GLU A 265 -5.26 7.77 -43.14
C GLU A 265 -5.80 9.20 -43.38
N ASN A 266 -4.93 10.04 -43.93
CA ASN A 266 -5.37 11.21 -44.64
C ASN A 266 -6.26 10.73 -45.78
N LYS A 267 -7.57 10.74 -45.59
CA LYS A 267 -8.51 10.75 -46.69
C LYS A 267 -8.31 12.08 -47.41
N ASP A 268 -7.43 12.08 -48.40
CA ASP A 268 -7.44 13.08 -49.46
C ASP A 268 -8.83 13.05 -50.07
N GLU A 269 -9.67 13.99 -49.67
CA GLU A 269 -10.85 14.39 -50.41
C GLU A 269 -10.38 14.96 -51.73
N GLY A 270 -10.29 14.06 -52.74
CA GLY A 270 -10.16 14.49 -54.14
C GLY A 270 -11.44 15.16 -54.59
N GLU A 271 -11.42 16.47 -54.66
CA GLU A 271 -12.33 17.23 -55.50
C GLU A 271 -12.11 16.89 -56.96
N ALA A 272 -13.17 16.53 -57.64
CA ALA A 272 -13.36 16.74 -59.07
C ALA A 272 -14.81 17.10 -59.38
#